data_486b14ae745610d2c795a8944b57029c
#
_entry.id   486b14ae745610d2c795a8944b57029c
#
_cell.length_a   1.000
_cell.length_b   1.000
_cell.length_c   1.000
_cell.angle_alpha   90.00
_cell.angle_beta   90.00
_cell.angle_gamma   90.00
#
_symmetry.space_group_name_H-M   'P 1'
#
loop_
_entity.id
_entity.type
_entity.pdbx_description
1 polymer ?
#
loop_
_entity_poly.entity_id
_entity_poly.type
_entity_poly.pdbx_seq_one_letter_code
_entity_poly.pdbx_strand_id
1 'polypeptide(L)'
;TLGRCGGTVALASGATQSGFGRTGTVDWQTSIKTAASFTAVNGEGYFVDTSSNAVTANLPAGSVGAIVSFKDYAQNFDTNALTIAANGSEKIDGQTFDLILGTEGAAVTLVYGDATKGWQAVNSNEITNVQKFVAATGGTESIVCTNFKVHTFTGPGTFSVSCGGTVSGSNTVDYLVIAGGASGGNGGGPSGGSGSASGGVGAG
;
A
#
# COMPACT_ATOMS: atom_id res chain seq x y z
N THR A 1 44.96 -7.27 21.46
CA THR A 1 44.37 -5.93 21.47
C THR A 1 44.35 -5.41 20.04
N LEU A 2 43.20 -5.16 19.49
CA LEU A 2 43.02 -4.53 18.17
C LEU A 2 42.91 -3.01 18.38
N GLY A 3 43.82 -2.26 17.77
CA GLY A 3 43.85 -0.80 17.80
C GLY A 3 44.43 -0.19 19.08
N ARG A 4 44.91 1.06 18.97
CA ARG A 4 45.30 1.95 20.06
C ARG A 4 44.25 3.02 20.24
N CYS A 5 44.22 3.66 21.40
CA CYS A 5 43.40 4.89 21.58
C CYS A 5 43.80 5.91 20.48
N GLY A 6 42.82 6.37 19.71
CA GLY A 6 43.05 7.29 18.58
C GLY A 6 43.53 6.65 17.27
N GLY A 7 43.75 5.34 17.23
CA GLY A 7 44.12 4.62 15.99
C GLY A 7 42.93 4.14 15.19
N THR A 8 43.00 4.16 13.86
CA THR A 8 42.00 3.60 12.96
C THR A 8 42.32 2.13 12.68
N VAL A 9 41.32 1.25 12.80
CA VAL A 9 41.37 -0.13 12.30
C VAL A 9 40.61 -0.18 10.99
N ALA A 10 41.32 -0.36 9.88
CA ALA A 10 40.74 -0.51 8.56
C ALA A 10 40.71 -1.98 8.15
N LEU A 11 39.61 -2.42 7.56
CA LEU A 11 39.51 -3.74 6.93
C LEU A 11 40.18 -3.70 5.55
N ALA A 12 40.84 -4.78 5.16
CA ALA A 12 41.32 -4.92 3.79
C ALA A 12 40.12 -4.94 2.80
N SER A 13 40.39 -4.51 1.56
CA SER A 13 39.37 -4.55 0.49
C SER A 13 38.87 -5.98 0.33
N GLY A 14 37.52 -6.14 0.37
CA GLY A 14 36.85 -7.45 0.29
C GLY A 14 36.75 -8.21 1.62
N ALA A 15 37.32 -7.70 2.72
CA ALA A 15 37.12 -8.28 4.04
C ALA A 15 35.72 -7.89 4.61
N THR A 16 35.06 -8.84 5.27
CA THR A 16 33.79 -8.60 5.98
C THR A 16 34.04 -8.56 7.48
N GLN A 17 33.34 -7.68 8.17
CA GLN A 17 33.41 -7.65 9.64
C GLN A 17 32.32 -8.57 10.22
N SER A 18 32.69 -9.32 11.27
CA SER A 18 31.76 -10.14 12.03
C SER A 18 32.01 -9.93 13.52
N GLY A 19 30.95 -9.66 14.27
CA GLY A 19 31.02 -9.46 15.73
C GLY A 19 31.62 -8.12 16.19
N PHE A 20 31.88 -7.18 15.28
CA PHE A 20 32.32 -5.82 15.59
C PHE A 20 31.23 -4.80 15.25
N GLY A 21 31.03 -3.83 16.11
CA GLY A 21 30.13 -2.72 15.87
C GLY A 21 28.71 -2.97 16.36
N ARG A 22 27.84 -2.01 16.09
CA ARG A 22 26.42 -2.07 16.48
C ARG A 22 25.65 -2.93 15.48
N THR A 23 24.97 -3.95 15.97
CA THR A 23 23.93 -4.64 15.20
C THR A 23 22.66 -3.81 15.24
N GLY A 24 21.91 -3.77 14.11
CA GLY A 24 20.63 -3.07 14.06
C GLY A 24 20.70 -1.58 13.70
N THR A 25 21.86 -1.08 13.23
CA THR A 25 21.99 0.24 12.61
C THR A 25 22.32 0.11 11.13
N VAL A 26 21.86 1.10 10.35
CA VAL A 26 22.16 1.20 8.92
C VAL A 26 23.28 2.22 8.66
N ASP A 27 23.98 2.03 7.54
CA ASP A 27 24.89 3.02 6.98
C ASP A 27 24.08 4.01 6.13
N TRP A 28 23.90 5.22 6.64
CA TRP A 28 23.11 6.24 5.96
C TRP A 28 23.85 6.78 4.74
N GLN A 29 23.26 6.56 3.57
CA GLN A 29 23.78 7.04 2.31
C GLN A 29 23.56 8.56 2.17
N THR A 30 24.61 9.30 1.88
CA THR A 30 24.56 10.76 1.75
C THR A 30 24.01 11.22 0.39
N SER A 31 23.93 10.30 -0.59
CA SER A 31 23.31 10.55 -1.90
C SER A 31 21.80 10.40 -1.79
N ILE A 32 21.08 11.52 -1.84
CA ILE A 32 19.62 11.56 -1.76
C ILE A 32 19.02 10.89 -2.99
N LYS A 33 18.01 10.04 -2.76
CA LYS A 33 17.31 9.31 -3.83
C LYS A 33 16.15 10.14 -4.37
N THR A 34 16.26 10.53 -5.65
CA THR A 34 15.26 11.33 -6.38
C THR A 34 14.70 10.61 -7.60
N ALA A 35 15.32 9.50 -8.02
CA ALA A 35 14.86 8.71 -9.17
C ALA A 35 13.52 8.03 -8.85
N ALA A 36 12.67 7.87 -9.87
CA ALA A 36 11.35 7.24 -9.72
C ALA A 36 11.41 5.81 -9.13
N SER A 37 12.55 5.12 -9.25
CA SER A 37 12.80 3.85 -8.55
C SER A 37 14.29 3.62 -8.30
N PHE A 38 14.60 2.84 -7.25
CA PHE A 38 15.93 2.34 -6.97
C PHE A 38 15.86 1.02 -6.19
N THR A 39 16.95 0.27 -6.18
CA THR A 39 17.07 -0.94 -5.36
C THR A 39 17.89 -0.62 -4.12
N ALA A 40 17.34 -0.92 -2.96
CA ALA A 40 18.02 -0.78 -1.68
C ALA A 40 19.02 -1.92 -1.44
N VAL A 41 20.01 -1.66 -0.62
CA VAL A 41 21.06 -2.61 -0.26
C VAL A 41 20.95 -2.93 1.23
N ASN A 42 21.18 -4.20 1.59
CA ASN A 42 21.19 -4.61 2.98
C ASN A 42 22.26 -3.86 3.78
N GLY A 43 21.87 -3.34 4.93
CA GLY A 43 22.72 -2.56 5.83
C GLY A 43 22.70 -1.05 5.57
N GLU A 44 22.00 -0.58 4.55
CA GLU A 44 21.98 0.82 4.17
C GLU A 44 20.68 1.54 4.57
N GLY A 45 20.82 2.85 4.86
CA GLY A 45 19.71 3.78 5.05
C GLY A 45 19.72 4.85 3.96
N TYR A 46 18.52 5.31 3.57
CA TYR A 46 18.35 6.24 2.46
C TYR A 46 17.51 7.45 2.84
N PHE A 47 17.99 8.62 2.45
CA PHE A 47 17.17 9.82 2.38
C PHE A 47 16.50 9.86 1.00
N VAL A 48 15.16 9.94 0.98
CA VAL A 48 14.37 9.92 -0.25
C VAL A 48 13.65 11.25 -0.41
N ASP A 49 13.81 11.86 -1.57
CA ASP A 49 13.15 13.10 -1.94
C ASP A 49 12.10 12.81 -3.02
N THR A 50 10.85 12.97 -2.66
CA THR A 50 9.70 12.76 -3.55
C THR A 50 9.07 14.05 -4.04
N SER A 51 9.72 15.19 -3.88
CA SER A 51 9.16 16.50 -4.25
C SER A 51 8.81 16.62 -5.74
N SER A 52 9.50 15.90 -6.61
CA SER A 52 9.26 15.91 -8.06
C SER A 52 8.38 14.76 -8.57
N ASN A 53 8.38 13.62 -7.89
CA ASN A 53 7.61 12.41 -8.27
C ASN A 53 7.54 11.41 -7.13
N ALA A 54 6.55 10.53 -7.16
CA ALA A 54 6.53 9.35 -6.29
C ALA A 54 7.73 8.44 -6.58
N VAL A 55 8.29 7.82 -5.55
CA VAL A 55 9.47 6.95 -5.64
C VAL A 55 9.11 5.54 -5.20
N THR A 56 9.67 4.55 -5.88
CA THR A 56 9.60 3.14 -5.47
C THR A 56 10.99 2.65 -5.05
N ALA A 57 11.13 2.24 -3.80
CA ALA A 57 12.31 1.57 -3.27
C ALA A 57 12.09 0.05 -3.28
N ASN A 58 12.86 -0.68 -4.08
CA ASN A 58 12.81 -2.14 -4.11
C ASN A 58 13.74 -2.70 -3.03
N LEU A 59 13.21 -3.52 -2.13
CA LEU A 59 14.00 -4.19 -1.11
C LEU A 59 14.92 -5.25 -1.73
N PRO A 60 16.10 -5.48 -1.16
CA PRO A 60 16.96 -6.60 -1.58
C PRO A 60 16.31 -7.93 -1.22
N ALA A 61 16.84 -9.03 -1.76
CA ALA A 61 16.44 -10.37 -1.32
C ALA A 61 16.66 -10.52 0.20
N GLY A 62 15.62 -10.97 0.89
CA GLY A 62 15.60 -11.08 2.34
C GLY A 62 16.55 -12.16 2.85
N SER A 63 17.35 -11.83 3.85
CA SER A 63 18.10 -12.77 4.66
C SER A 63 17.89 -12.40 6.14
N VAL A 64 17.82 -13.41 7.00
CA VAL A 64 17.55 -13.19 8.44
C VAL A 64 18.54 -12.18 9.02
N GLY A 65 18.02 -11.11 9.60
CA GLY A 65 18.80 -9.99 10.14
C GLY A 65 19.19 -8.92 9.12
N ALA A 66 18.82 -9.05 7.85
CA ALA A 66 18.97 -7.96 6.89
C ALA A 66 18.18 -6.74 7.34
N ILE A 67 18.74 -5.55 7.15
CA ILE A 67 18.17 -4.29 7.63
C ILE A 67 18.25 -3.22 6.55
N VAL A 68 17.20 -2.45 6.37
CA VAL A 68 17.15 -1.28 5.47
C VAL A 68 16.32 -0.18 6.13
N SER A 69 16.74 1.07 5.96
CA SER A 69 15.99 2.21 6.50
C SER A 69 15.72 3.27 5.44
N PHE A 70 14.60 3.97 5.60
CA PHE A 70 14.21 5.07 4.73
C PHE A 70 13.78 6.27 5.57
N LYS A 71 14.05 7.47 5.06
CA LYS A 71 13.65 8.73 5.67
C LYS A 71 13.18 9.69 4.59
N ASP A 72 12.02 10.31 4.82
CA ASP A 72 11.55 11.45 4.04
C ASP A 72 12.52 12.62 4.20
N TYR A 73 13.17 13.00 3.09
CA TYR A 73 14.13 14.10 3.07
C TYR A 73 13.45 15.45 2.92
N ALA A 74 12.50 15.53 1.99
CA ALA A 74 11.86 16.78 1.59
C ALA A 74 10.56 17.07 2.36
N GLN A 75 10.15 16.18 3.28
CA GLN A 75 8.88 16.25 4.00
C GLN A 75 7.68 16.32 3.01
N ASN A 76 7.67 15.40 2.03
CA ASN A 76 6.73 15.43 0.92
C ASN A 76 6.07 14.07 0.61
N PHE A 77 6.21 13.09 1.51
CA PHE A 77 5.59 11.76 1.33
C PHE A 77 4.06 11.82 1.39
N ASP A 78 3.47 12.83 2.00
CA ASP A 78 2.03 13.07 2.02
C ASP A 78 1.48 13.47 0.64
N THR A 79 2.29 14.13 -0.17
CA THR A 79 1.94 14.56 -1.54
C THR A 79 2.33 13.49 -2.57
N ASN A 80 3.55 12.99 -2.49
CA ASN A 80 4.10 11.93 -3.34
C ASN A 80 4.67 10.82 -2.47
N ALA A 81 3.90 9.77 -2.23
CA ALA A 81 4.27 8.71 -1.31
C ALA A 81 5.53 7.94 -1.76
N LEU A 82 6.31 7.47 -0.78
CA LEU A 82 7.32 6.43 -1.00
C LEU A 82 6.66 5.06 -0.97
N THR A 83 6.79 4.30 -2.05
CA THR A 83 6.43 2.88 -2.11
C THR A 83 7.66 2.02 -1.82
N ILE A 84 7.57 1.11 -0.87
CA ILE A 84 8.61 0.13 -0.56
C ILE A 84 8.11 -1.23 -1.03
N ALA A 85 8.72 -1.74 -2.09
CA ALA A 85 8.34 -3.00 -2.73
C ALA A 85 9.22 -4.15 -2.24
N ALA A 86 8.60 -5.27 -1.86
CA ALA A 86 9.34 -6.47 -1.48
C ALA A 86 10.00 -7.13 -2.70
N ASN A 87 11.04 -7.92 -2.46
CA ASN A 87 11.68 -8.70 -3.51
C ASN A 87 10.82 -9.90 -3.91
N GLY A 88 10.43 -9.99 -5.18
CA GLY A 88 9.64 -11.10 -5.70
C GLY A 88 8.33 -11.33 -4.96
N SER A 89 8.17 -12.47 -4.32
CA SER A 89 6.99 -12.85 -3.52
C SER A 89 7.20 -12.73 -2.01
N GLU A 90 8.28 -12.08 -1.57
CA GLU A 90 8.53 -11.85 -0.16
C GLU A 90 7.44 -10.95 0.44
N LYS A 91 7.39 -10.92 1.75
CA LYS A 91 6.35 -10.21 2.50
C LYS A 91 6.92 -9.03 3.26
N ILE A 92 6.05 -8.05 3.53
CA ILE A 92 6.29 -6.98 4.50
C ILE A 92 5.22 -7.10 5.58
N ASP A 93 5.63 -7.24 6.84
CA ASP A 93 4.75 -7.49 7.99
C ASP A 93 3.73 -8.64 7.79
N GLY A 94 4.17 -9.67 7.05
CA GLY A 94 3.35 -10.84 6.73
C GLY A 94 2.39 -10.65 5.57
N GLN A 95 2.40 -9.50 4.92
CA GLN A 95 1.55 -9.15 3.78
C GLN A 95 2.34 -9.24 2.47
N THR A 96 1.66 -9.56 1.37
CA THR A 96 2.26 -9.62 0.02
C THR A 96 2.16 -8.30 -0.74
N PHE A 97 1.87 -7.22 -0.05
CA PHE A 97 1.73 -5.90 -0.65
C PHE A 97 2.94 -5.03 -0.32
N ASP A 98 3.14 -4.01 -1.15
CA ASP A 98 4.12 -2.96 -0.91
C ASP A 98 3.72 -2.11 0.29
N LEU A 99 4.71 -1.67 1.05
CA LEU A 99 4.52 -0.69 2.12
C LEU A 99 4.54 0.71 1.51
N ILE A 100 3.52 1.50 1.81
CA ILE A 100 3.43 2.88 1.35
C ILE A 100 3.62 3.81 2.54
N LEU A 101 4.61 4.68 2.48
CA LEU A 101 4.80 5.77 3.44
C LEU A 101 4.21 7.04 2.83
N GLY A 102 3.11 7.51 3.40
CA GLY A 102 2.31 8.65 2.93
C GLY A 102 2.16 9.76 3.96
N THR A 103 3.01 9.81 4.99
CA THR A 103 3.00 10.88 5.99
C THR A 103 4.26 11.73 5.86
N GLU A 104 4.07 13.03 5.92
CA GLU A 104 5.13 14.04 5.94
C GLU A 104 6.16 13.72 7.03
N GLY A 105 7.43 13.72 6.67
CA GLY A 105 8.52 13.46 7.59
C GLY A 105 8.66 12.01 8.07
N ALA A 106 7.94 11.06 7.46
CA ALA A 106 7.99 9.65 7.84
C ALA A 106 9.40 9.05 7.78
N ALA A 107 9.62 8.06 8.62
CA ALA A 107 10.81 7.21 8.61
C ALA A 107 10.42 5.78 8.99
N VAL A 108 11.09 4.82 8.40
CA VAL A 108 10.92 3.39 8.72
C VAL A 108 12.26 2.67 8.70
N THR A 109 12.43 1.73 9.61
CA THR A 109 13.48 0.72 9.56
C THR A 109 12.82 -0.63 9.40
N LEU A 110 13.24 -1.39 8.40
CA LEU A 110 12.78 -2.73 8.10
C LEU A 110 13.87 -3.74 8.41
N VAL A 111 13.50 -4.82 9.10
CA VAL A 111 14.39 -5.95 9.40
C VAL A 111 13.75 -7.23 8.87
N TYR A 112 14.50 -8.02 8.12
CA TYR A 112 14.01 -9.31 7.64
C TYR A 112 14.07 -10.35 8.77
N GLY A 113 12.92 -10.84 9.19
CA GLY A 113 12.80 -11.83 10.24
C GLY A 113 12.88 -13.27 9.70
N ASP A 114 11.95 -13.63 8.85
CA ASP A 114 11.83 -14.97 8.27
C ASP A 114 10.96 -14.95 6.99
N ALA A 115 10.82 -16.08 6.31
CA ALA A 115 9.97 -16.19 5.11
C ALA A 115 8.45 -16.12 5.42
N THR A 116 8.04 -16.28 6.68
CA THR A 116 6.62 -16.27 7.07
C THR A 116 6.09 -14.85 7.16
N LYS A 117 6.87 -13.96 7.80
CA LYS A 117 6.54 -12.55 8.01
C LYS A 117 7.29 -11.62 7.07
N GLY A 118 8.44 -12.04 6.57
CA GLY A 118 9.28 -11.24 5.68
C GLY A 118 9.98 -10.09 6.38
N TRP A 119 9.97 -8.95 5.75
CA TRP A 119 10.49 -7.69 6.27
C TRP A 119 9.52 -7.13 7.30
N GLN A 120 10.03 -6.77 8.46
CA GLN A 120 9.22 -6.22 9.55
C GLN A 120 9.66 -4.80 9.89
N ALA A 121 8.70 -3.90 10.03
CA ALA A 121 8.95 -2.54 10.44
C ALA A 121 9.18 -2.49 11.95
N VAL A 122 10.39 -2.10 12.38
CA VAL A 122 10.78 -2.08 13.80
C VAL A 122 10.81 -0.69 14.41
N ASN A 123 10.97 0.34 13.60
CA ASN A 123 10.92 1.75 14.01
C ASN A 123 10.20 2.53 12.92
N SER A 124 8.91 2.75 13.08
CA SER A 124 8.10 3.56 12.19
C SER A 124 7.11 4.36 13.01
N ASN A 125 6.84 5.58 12.60
CA ASN A 125 5.71 6.36 13.07
C ASN A 125 4.42 6.05 12.30
N GLU A 126 4.46 5.10 11.34
CA GLU A 126 3.34 4.77 10.45
C GLU A 126 2.96 3.28 10.37
N ILE A 127 3.45 2.42 11.27
CA ILE A 127 3.22 0.95 11.18
C ILE A 127 1.72 0.56 11.16
N THR A 128 0.84 1.43 11.54
CA THR A 128 -0.59 1.13 11.60
C THR A 128 -1.33 1.35 10.30
N ASN A 129 -0.71 1.89 9.26
CA ASN A 129 -1.44 2.38 8.10
C ASN A 129 -0.90 1.92 6.76
N VAL A 130 -0.85 0.62 6.53
CA VAL A 130 -1.11 0.17 5.17
C VAL A 130 -2.62 0.31 4.95
N GLN A 131 -3.07 1.54 4.77
CA GLN A 131 -4.45 1.80 4.37
C GLN A 131 -4.60 1.30 2.92
N LYS A 132 -5.11 0.11 2.77
CA LYS A 132 -5.56 -0.36 1.47
C LYS A 132 -7.07 -0.27 1.41
N PHE A 133 -7.53 0.42 0.39
CA PHE A 133 -8.94 0.44 0.03
C PHE A 133 -9.26 -0.76 -0.85
N VAL A 134 -10.51 -1.15 -0.86
CA VAL A 134 -10.99 -2.14 -1.81
C VAL A 134 -10.69 -1.64 -3.22
N ALA A 135 -9.99 -2.45 -4.01
CA ALA A 135 -9.81 -2.22 -5.43
C ALA A 135 -10.60 -3.25 -6.22
N ALA A 136 -11.41 -2.76 -7.15
CA ALA A 136 -12.26 -3.60 -7.98
C ALA A 136 -12.33 -3.05 -9.41
N THR A 137 -12.78 -3.91 -10.33
CA THR A 137 -13.03 -3.57 -11.72
C THR A 137 -14.41 -4.06 -12.14
N GLY A 138 -14.93 -3.52 -13.24
CA GLY A 138 -16.22 -3.88 -13.80
C GLY A 138 -17.26 -2.75 -13.73
N GLY A 139 -18.22 -2.76 -14.64
CA GLY A 139 -19.17 -1.68 -14.80
C GLY A 139 -18.55 -0.39 -15.31
N THR A 140 -19.31 0.71 -15.20
CA THR A 140 -18.80 2.06 -15.47
C THR A 140 -18.29 2.67 -14.19
N GLU A 141 -17.00 3.02 -14.15
CA GLU A 141 -16.34 3.59 -12.97
C GLU A 141 -16.50 5.12 -12.95
N SER A 142 -16.79 5.66 -11.79
CA SER A 142 -16.80 7.11 -11.52
C SER A 142 -16.27 7.41 -10.13
N ILE A 143 -15.64 8.57 -9.96
CA ILE A 143 -15.18 9.06 -8.64
C ILE A 143 -16.19 10.09 -8.16
N VAL A 144 -16.69 9.90 -6.95
CA VAL A 144 -17.67 10.79 -6.32
C VAL A 144 -17.08 11.33 -5.02
N CYS A 145 -17.18 12.64 -4.82
CA CYS A 145 -16.69 13.32 -3.61
C CYS A 145 -15.23 12.99 -3.26
N THR A 146 -14.38 12.82 -4.27
CA THR A 146 -12.94 12.54 -4.15
C THR A 146 -12.60 11.18 -3.52
N ASN A 147 -13.42 10.68 -2.58
CA ASN A 147 -13.10 9.53 -1.72
C ASN A 147 -13.88 8.25 -2.06
N PHE A 148 -14.84 8.30 -2.98
CA PHE A 148 -15.65 7.15 -3.34
C PHE A 148 -15.50 6.80 -4.81
N LYS A 149 -15.17 5.53 -5.07
CA LYS A 149 -15.24 4.96 -6.40
C LYS A 149 -16.56 4.20 -6.54
N VAL A 150 -17.36 4.59 -7.51
CA VAL A 150 -18.67 3.98 -7.81
C VAL A 150 -18.56 3.16 -9.08
N HIS A 151 -19.01 1.92 -9.04
CA HIS A 151 -19.13 1.02 -10.16
C HIS A 151 -20.60 0.86 -10.52
N THR A 152 -21.02 1.36 -11.67
CA THR A 152 -22.42 1.32 -12.12
C THR A 152 -22.60 0.23 -13.18
N PHE A 153 -23.54 -0.66 -12.96
CA PHE A 153 -23.93 -1.72 -13.89
C PHE A 153 -25.35 -1.42 -14.39
N THR A 154 -25.49 -1.16 -15.68
CA THR A 154 -26.81 -0.95 -16.35
C THR A 154 -27.25 -2.17 -17.15
N GLY A 155 -26.53 -3.27 -17.03
CA GLY A 155 -26.77 -4.57 -17.68
C GLY A 155 -25.93 -5.66 -17.02
N PRO A 156 -25.97 -6.89 -17.54
CA PRO A 156 -25.17 -7.98 -17.02
C PRO A 156 -23.67 -7.60 -17.01
N GLY A 157 -22.99 -7.84 -15.88
CA GLY A 157 -21.58 -7.54 -15.71
C GLY A 157 -21.03 -8.19 -14.45
N THR A 158 -19.69 -8.24 -14.34
CA THR A 158 -19.00 -8.81 -13.19
C THR A 158 -18.29 -7.70 -12.43
N PHE A 159 -18.54 -7.62 -11.13
CA PHE A 159 -17.72 -6.84 -10.19
C PHE A 159 -16.59 -7.73 -9.70
N SER A 160 -15.36 -7.45 -10.10
CA SER A 160 -14.18 -8.25 -9.75
C SER A 160 -13.30 -7.49 -8.75
N VAL A 161 -13.16 -8.03 -7.54
CA VAL A 161 -12.32 -7.45 -6.49
C VAL A 161 -10.89 -7.96 -6.67
N SER A 162 -9.95 -7.07 -6.94
CA SER A 162 -8.52 -7.36 -7.06
C SER A 162 -7.75 -7.17 -5.75
N CYS A 163 -8.26 -6.34 -4.85
CA CYS A 163 -7.72 -6.13 -3.50
C CYS A 163 -8.86 -5.96 -2.51
N GLY A 164 -8.87 -6.75 -1.44
CA GLY A 164 -9.92 -6.71 -0.41
C GLY A 164 -9.81 -5.55 0.58
N GLY A 165 -8.83 -4.67 0.42
CA GLY A 165 -8.58 -3.59 1.39
C GLY A 165 -8.06 -4.09 2.74
N THR A 166 -7.94 -3.17 3.70
CA THR A 166 -7.53 -3.46 5.09
C THR A 166 -8.51 -2.81 6.07
N VAL A 167 -8.53 -3.28 7.31
CA VAL A 167 -9.41 -2.71 8.35
C VAL A 167 -9.10 -1.23 8.62
N SER A 168 -7.84 -0.82 8.48
CA SER A 168 -7.43 0.59 8.63
C SER A 168 -7.76 1.46 7.43
N GLY A 169 -7.93 0.87 6.25
CA GLY A 169 -8.45 1.55 5.06
C GLY A 169 -9.96 1.36 4.94
N SER A 170 -10.38 0.59 3.95
CA SER A 170 -11.77 0.11 3.82
C SER A 170 -11.75 -1.29 3.23
N ASN A 171 -12.31 -2.25 3.94
CA ASN A 171 -12.48 -3.63 3.48
C ASN A 171 -13.96 -3.99 3.23
N THR A 172 -14.82 -2.97 3.15
CA THR A 172 -16.25 -3.11 2.91
C THR A 172 -16.65 -2.42 1.61
N VAL A 173 -17.72 -2.90 1.02
CA VAL A 173 -18.35 -2.33 -0.18
C VAL A 173 -19.82 -2.13 0.13
N ASP A 174 -20.32 -0.93 -0.07
CA ASP A 174 -21.75 -0.65 -0.06
C ASP A 174 -22.32 -0.94 -1.44
N TYR A 175 -23.52 -1.49 -1.49
CA TYR A 175 -24.18 -1.76 -2.76
C TYR A 175 -25.64 -1.30 -2.75
N LEU A 176 -26.12 -0.91 -3.92
CA LEU A 176 -27.51 -0.56 -4.17
C LEU A 176 -27.99 -1.32 -5.41
N VAL A 177 -29.08 -2.06 -5.26
CA VAL A 177 -29.75 -2.74 -6.36
C VAL A 177 -31.07 -2.07 -6.62
N ILE A 178 -31.27 -1.59 -7.85
CA ILE A 178 -32.55 -0.99 -8.29
C ILE A 178 -33.12 -1.89 -9.37
N ALA A 179 -34.25 -2.56 -9.05
CA ALA A 179 -34.99 -3.35 -10.02
C ALA A 179 -35.86 -2.45 -10.90
N GLY A 180 -36.09 -2.89 -12.12
CA GLY A 180 -37.06 -2.23 -13.00
C GLY A 180 -38.45 -2.25 -12.37
N GLY A 181 -39.17 -1.15 -12.45
CA GLY A 181 -40.55 -1.08 -12.01
C GLY A 181 -41.40 -2.09 -12.77
N ALA A 182 -42.28 -2.79 -12.06
CA ALA A 182 -43.28 -3.64 -12.68
C ALA A 182 -44.23 -2.78 -13.57
N SER A 183 -44.52 -3.23 -14.76
CA SER A 183 -45.56 -2.57 -15.56
C SER A 183 -46.88 -2.68 -14.82
N GLY A 184 -47.58 -1.54 -14.67
CA GLY A 184 -48.93 -1.55 -14.13
C GLY A 184 -49.81 -2.48 -14.97
N GLY A 185 -50.53 -3.38 -14.29
CA GLY A 185 -51.47 -4.27 -14.94
C GLY A 185 -52.52 -3.44 -15.72
N ASN A 186 -52.65 -3.73 -17.01
CA ASN A 186 -53.71 -3.15 -17.81
C ASN A 186 -55.06 -3.71 -17.32
N GLY A 187 -55.77 -2.95 -16.55
CA GLY A 187 -57.11 -3.27 -16.11
C GLY A 187 -58.13 -3.16 -17.26
N GLY A 188 -57.99 -4.05 -18.22
CA GLY A 188 -58.98 -4.17 -19.33
C GLY A 188 -60.19 -4.94 -18.88
N GLY A 189 -61.12 -4.29 -18.19
CA GLY A 189 -62.47 -4.79 -17.99
C GLY A 189 -63.42 -3.97 -18.81
N PRO A 190 -64.53 -4.53 -19.36
CA PRO A 190 -65.49 -3.85 -20.24
C PRO A 190 -66.47 -2.98 -19.49
N SER A 191 -66.13 -2.39 -18.35
CA SER A 191 -67.02 -1.43 -17.68
C SER A 191 -66.21 -0.46 -16.81
N GLY A 192 -66.28 0.78 -17.18
CA GLY A 192 -65.67 1.98 -16.70
C GLY A 192 -65.53 2.12 -15.20
N GLY A 193 -64.36 1.86 -14.71
CA GLY A 193 -63.86 2.20 -13.38
C GLY A 193 -62.47 2.67 -13.45
N SER A 194 -62.16 3.91 -13.03
CA SER A 194 -60.84 4.45 -12.94
C SER A 194 -60.05 3.71 -11.85
N GLY A 195 -59.32 2.69 -12.27
CA GLY A 195 -58.35 2.02 -11.39
C GLY A 195 -57.03 2.74 -11.42
N SER A 196 -56.61 3.36 -10.32
CA SER A 196 -55.27 3.86 -10.12
C SER A 196 -54.28 2.70 -10.05
N ALA A 197 -53.40 2.62 -11.04
CA ALA A 197 -52.32 1.67 -11.03
C ALA A 197 -51.25 2.14 -10.02
N SER A 198 -51.10 1.44 -8.90
CA SER A 198 -49.99 1.62 -7.99
C SER A 198 -48.81 0.77 -8.50
N GLY A 199 -47.77 1.43 -8.99
CA GLY A 199 -46.52 0.76 -9.33
C GLY A 199 -45.82 0.24 -8.07
N GLY A 200 -45.69 -1.09 -7.96
CA GLY A 200 -44.95 -1.72 -6.89
C GLY A 200 -43.44 -1.59 -7.18
N VAL A 201 -42.71 -1.07 -6.21
CA VAL A 201 -41.24 -1.11 -6.21
C VAL A 201 -40.86 -2.49 -5.67
N GLY A 202 -40.38 -3.35 -6.54
CA GLY A 202 -39.79 -4.63 -6.12
C GLY A 202 -38.34 -4.41 -5.71
N ALA A 203 -38.04 -4.55 -4.41
CA ALA A 203 -36.69 -4.77 -3.93
C ALA A 203 -36.47 -6.28 -3.84
N GLY A 204 -35.40 -6.77 -4.51
CA GLY A 204 -34.91 -8.13 -4.39
C GLY A 204 -33.52 -8.14 -3.80
#